data_4b09fd71a79aad9eaf9c3157bf664ba2
#
_entry.id   4b09fd71a79aad9eaf9c3157bf664ba2
#
_cell.length_a   1.000
_cell.length_b   1.000
_cell.length_c   1.000
_cell.angle_alpha   90.00
_cell.angle_beta   90.00
_cell.angle_gamma   90.00
#
_symmetry.space_group_name_H-M   'P 1'
#
loop_
_entity.id
_entity.type
_entity.pdbx_description
1 polymer ?
#
loop_
_entity_poly.entity_id
_entity_poly.type
_entity_poly.pdbx_seq_one_letter_code
_entity_poly.pdbx_strand_id
1 'polypeptide(L)'
;MDKPRYIERECKHHGNCKFILEKRGAYRCTKCRSDKVSKRRRKVKEILVEYKGGECELCGYKKCIAALEFHHRDPSQKDFGIGSNGNTLKLDIMKQEVDKCILVCSNCHKEIHHTEGYLHNKNTGVAE
;
A
#
# COMPACT_ATOMS: atom_id res chain seq x y z
N MET A 1 2.12 38.31 -8.88
CA MET A 1 2.88 37.37 -9.74
C MET A 1 2.80 35.97 -9.20
N ASP A 2 2.54 35.03 -10.08
CA ASP A 2 2.42 33.64 -9.66
C ASP A 2 3.80 33.07 -9.33
N LYS A 3 3.85 32.32 -8.22
CA LYS A 3 5.07 31.60 -7.85
C LYS A 3 5.23 30.37 -8.73
N PRO A 4 6.44 30.01 -9.14
CA PRO A 4 6.65 28.77 -9.89
C PRO A 4 6.29 27.56 -9.04
N ARG A 5 5.80 26.51 -9.69
CA ARG A 5 5.41 25.27 -9.00
C ARG A 5 6.60 24.58 -8.35
N TYR A 6 7.76 24.62 -8.99
CA TYR A 6 8.99 24.00 -8.52
C TYR A 6 10.13 25.01 -8.51
N ILE A 7 10.98 24.89 -7.50
CA ILE A 7 12.25 25.62 -7.41
C ILE A 7 13.34 24.67 -6.94
N GLU A 8 14.60 25.03 -7.20
CA GLU A 8 15.74 24.32 -6.63
C GLU A 8 16.20 25.07 -5.39
N ARG A 9 16.45 24.34 -4.34
CA ARG A 9 16.87 24.88 -3.04
C ARG A 9 17.63 23.83 -2.28
N GLU A 10 18.50 24.25 -1.38
CA GLU A 10 19.21 23.34 -0.50
C GLU A 10 18.29 22.86 0.63
N CYS A 11 18.21 21.54 0.80
CA CYS A 11 17.51 20.88 1.91
C CYS A 11 18.56 20.37 2.90
N LYS A 12 18.39 20.63 4.18
CA LYS A 12 19.35 20.17 5.20
C LYS A 12 19.49 18.64 5.28
N HIS A 13 18.53 17.89 4.74
CA HIS A 13 18.56 16.43 4.76
C HIS A 13 18.97 15.81 3.42
N HIS A 14 18.78 16.52 2.30
CA HIS A 14 18.93 15.97 0.94
C HIS A 14 19.88 16.79 0.04
N GLY A 15 20.49 17.84 0.57
CA GLY A 15 21.31 18.72 -0.23
C GLY A 15 20.48 19.51 -1.23
N ASN A 16 21.08 19.88 -2.35
CA ASN A 16 20.38 20.64 -3.39
C ASN A 16 19.36 19.75 -4.09
N CYS A 17 18.10 20.13 -4.04
CA CYS A 17 17.02 19.32 -4.60
C CYS A 17 15.81 20.18 -4.99
N LYS A 18 14.84 19.54 -5.64
CA LYS A 18 13.62 20.18 -6.09
C LYS A 18 12.65 20.39 -4.93
N PHE A 19 12.14 21.62 -4.80
CA PHE A 19 11.10 21.96 -3.86
C PHE A 19 9.79 22.23 -4.63
N ILE A 20 8.68 21.80 -4.07
CA ILE A 20 7.35 21.99 -4.64
C ILE A 20 6.56 23.02 -3.83
N LEU A 21 5.84 23.88 -4.54
CA LEU A 21 4.93 24.85 -3.91
C LEU A 21 3.70 24.13 -3.39
N GLU A 22 3.45 24.23 -2.08
CA GLU A 22 2.26 23.67 -1.44
C GLU A 22 1.10 24.68 -1.44
N LYS A 23 -0.11 24.18 -1.23
CA LYS A 23 -1.34 25.02 -1.21
C LYS A 23 -1.25 26.16 -0.22
N ARG A 24 -0.55 25.98 0.90
CA ARG A 24 -0.35 27.01 1.93
C ARG A 24 0.61 28.13 1.49
N GLY A 25 1.18 28.04 0.29
CA GLY A 25 2.07 29.05 -0.26
C GLY A 25 3.54 28.91 0.10
N ALA A 26 3.92 27.85 0.79
CA ALA A 26 5.30 27.55 1.15
C ALA A 26 5.88 26.45 0.26
N TYR A 27 7.19 26.50 0.09
CA TYR A 27 7.92 25.44 -0.65
C TYR A 27 8.38 24.35 0.29
N ARG A 28 8.32 23.12 -0.20
CA ARG A 28 8.74 21.94 0.56
C ARG A 28 9.61 21.02 -0.30
N CYS A 29 10.67 20.47 0.28
CA CYS A 29 11.52 19.50 -0.39
C CYS A 29 10.71 18.28 -0.84
N THR A 30 10.80 17.96 -2.13
CA THR A 30 10.07 16.81 -2.70
C THR A 30 10.52 15.48 -2.11
N LYS A 31 11.82 15.36 -1.77
CA LYS A 31 12.37 14.15 -1.15
C LYS A 31 11.90 13.99 0.30
N CYS A 32 11.87 15.09 1.08
CA CYS A 32 11.31 15.06 2.43
C CYS A 32 9.85 14.64 2.41
N ARG A 33 9.08 15.17 1.46
CA ARG A 33 7.66 14.85 1.30
C ARG A 33 7.47 13.37 0.96
N SER A 34 8.25 12.85 0.02
CA SER A 34 8.24 11.44 -0.37
C SER A 34 8.62 10.52 0.78
N ASP A 35 9.67 10.87 1.54
CA ASP A 35 10.12 10.11 2.70
C ASP A 35 9.03 10.03 3.77
N LYS A 36 8.33 11.14 4.00
CA LYS A 36 7.24 11.19 4.99
C LYS A 36 6.07 10.29 4.58
N VAL A 37 5.71 10.29 3.29
CA VAL A 37 4.66 9.42 2.75
C VAL A 37 5.06 7.95 2.90
N SER A 38 6.30 7.60 2.53
CA SER A 38 6.81 6.23 2.66
C SER A 38 6.82 5.76 4.12
N LYS A 39 7.25 6.64 5.03
CA LYS A 39 7.28 6.34 6.47
C LYS A 39 5.87 6.08 7.00
N ARG A 40 4.89 6.89 6.60
CA ARG A 40 3.49 6.69 6.98
C ARG A 40 2.94 5.38 6.44
N ARG A 41 3.22 5.04 5.18
CA ARG A 41 2.79 3.78 4.58
C ARG A 41 3.31 2.57 5.34
N ARG A 42 4.59 2.59 5.71
CA ARG A 42 5.19 1.51 6.51
C ARG A 42 4.51 1.39 7.88
N LYS A 43 4.29 2.53 8.54
CA LYS A 43 3.64 2.54 9.85
C LYS A 43 2.22 2.02 9.80
N VAL A 44 1.44 2.46 8.82
CA VAL A 44 0.07 2.01 8.62
C VAL A 44 0.03 0.51 8.33
N LYS A 45 0.94 0.02 7.47
CA LYS A 45 1.02 -1.40 7.18
C LYS A 45 1.32 -2.23 8.42
N GLU A 46 2.26 -1.78 9.27
CA GLU A 46 2.58 -2.46 10.53
C GLU A 46 1.34 -2.57 11.42
N ILE A 47 0.59 -1.48 11.56
CA ILE A 47 -0.63 -1.44 12.37
C ILE A 47 -1.68 -2.42 11.82
N LEU A 48 -1.90 -2.41 10.51
CA LEU A 48 -2.90 -3.26 9.88
C LEU A 48 -2.51 -4.74 9.91
N VAL A 49 -1.23 -5.05 9.72
CA VAL A 49 -0.72 -6.42 9.83
C VAL A 49 -0.92 -6.95 11.24
N GLU A 50 -0.57 -6.16 12.25
CA GLU A 50 -0.79 -6.53 13.65
C GLU A 50 -2.27 -6.73 13.95
N TYR A 51 -3.12 -5.84 13.44
CA TYR A 51 -4.58 -5.93 13.56
C TYR A 51 -5.13 -7.25 13.00
N LYS A 52 -4.51 -7.78 11.94
CA LYS A 52 -4.91 -9.05 11.31
C LYS A 52 -4.19 -10.28 11.87
N GLY A 53 -3.45 -10.14 12.95
CA GLY A 53 -2.81 -11.26 13.63
C GLY A 53 -1.29 -11.38 13.40
N GLY A 54 -0.70 -10.58 12.54
CA GLY A 54 0.75 -10.49 12.39
C GLY A 54 1.43 -11.60 11.61
N GLU A 55 0.69 -12.55 11.06
CA GLU A 55 1.28 -13.66 10.30
C GLU A 55 0.37 -14.10 9.15
N CYS A 56 0.97 -14.77 8.16
CA CYS A 56 0.20 -15.35 7.07
C CYS A 56 -0.82 -16.35 7.62
N GLU A 57 -2.08 -16.15 7.28
CA GLU A 57 -3.16 -17.03 7.75
C GLU A 57 -3.10 -18.44 7.16
N LEU A 58 -2.38 -18.62 6.04
CA LEU A 58 -2.29 -19.91 5.35
C LEU A 58 -1.06 -20.73 5.73
N CYS A 59 0.11 -20.08 5.88
CA CYS A 59 1.36 -20.82 6.16
C CYS A 59 2.08 -20.36 7.44
N GLY A 60 1.61 -19.32 8.11
CA GLY A 60 2.21 -18.85 9.35
C GLY A 60 3.47 -18.00 9.19
N TYR A 61 3.83 -17.63 7.97
CA TYR A 61 5.01 -16.78 7.73
C TYR A 61 4.86 -15.42 8.46
N LYS A 62 5.92 -14.99 9.16
CA LYS A 62 5.92 -13.73 9.91
C LYS A 62 7.30 -13.08 10.02
N LYS A 63 8.23 -13.44 9.17
CA LYS A 63 9.61 -12.94 9.27
C LYS A 63 9.78 -11.50 8.80
N CYS A 64 9.01 -11.07 7.80
CA CYS A 64 9.15 -9.75 7.20
C CYS A 64 7.76 -9.18 6.89
N ILE A 65 7.45 -8.03 7.49
CA ILE A 65 6.15 -7.37 7.29
C ILE A 65 5.95 -6.99 5.82
N ALA A 66 7.03 -6.62 5.11
CA ALA A 66 6.95 -6.27 3.70
C ALA A 66 6.47 -7.42 2.82
N ALA A 67 6.65 -8.67 3.27
CA ALA A 67 6.22 -9.86 2.54
C ALA A 67 4.78 -10.30 2.90
N LEU A 68 4.11 -9.59 3.80
CA LEU A 68 2.73 -9.85 4.16
C LEU A 68 1.82 -8.91 3.36
N GLU A 69 0.75 -9.45 2.81
CA GLU A 69 -0.15 -8.75 1.92
C GLU A 69 -1.61 -9.03 2.29
N PHE A 70 -2.51 -8.14 1.87
CA PHE A 70 -3.93 -8.27 2.12
C PHE A 70 -4.63 -8.78 0.86
N HIS A 71 -5.34 -9.90 0.98
CA HIS A 71 -6.09 -10.49 -0.12
C HIS A 71 -7.58 -10.39 0.18
N HIS A 72 -8.35 -9.71 -0.67
CA HIS A 72 -9.80 -9.60 -0.52
C HIS A 72 -10.42 -10.98 -0.75
N ARG A 73 -11.23 -11.45 0.23
CA ARG A 73 -11.92 -12.75 0.11
C ARG A 73 -12.90 -12.76 -1.05
N ASP A 74 -13.60 -11.65 -1.24
CA ASP A 74 -14.55 -11.46 -2.33
C ASP A 74 -14.23 -10.15 -3.04
N PRO A 75 -13.67 -10.21 -4.26
CA PRO A 75 -13.33 -9.00 -5.01
C PRO A 75 -14.50 -8.04 -5.25
N SER A 76 -15.74 -8.55 -5.26
CA SER A 76 -16.93 -7.72 -5.43
C SER A 76 -17.22 -6.81 -4.23
N GLN A 77 -16.66 -7.14 -3.06
CA GLN A 77 -16.80 -6.35 -1.83
C GLN A 77 -15.70 -5.32 -1.66
N LYS A 78 -14.73 -5.30 -2.56
CA LYS A 78 -13.60 -4.38 -2.49
C LYS A 78 -14.02 -2.96 -2.83
N ASP A 79 -13.83 -2.02 -1.88
CA ASP A 79 -14.08 -0.61 -2.12
C ASP A 79 -12.84 0.10 -2.64
N PHE A 80 -11.64 -0.29 -2.18
CA PHE A 80 -10.37 0.28 -2.63
C PHE A 80 -9.21 -0.67 -2.36
N GLY A 81 -8.09 -0.43 -3.03
CA GLY A 81 -6.85 -1.16 -2.79
C GLY A 81 -6.12 -0.59 -1.58
N ILE A 82 -5.80 -1.43 -0.62
CA ILE A 82 -5.11 -1.01 0.61
C ILE A 82 -3.73 -0.43 0.29
N GLY A 83 -3.00 -1.05 -0.61
CA GLY A 83 -1.68 -0.57 -1.03
C GLY A 83 -1.72 0.72 -1.85
N SER A 84 -2.80 0.94 -2.61
CA SER A 84 -2.92 2.10 -3.50
C SER A 84 -3.33 3.37 -2.77
N ASN A 85 -4.23 3.27 -1.78
CA ASN A 85 -4.83 4.43 -1.12
C ASN A 85 -4.49 4.52 0.37
N GLY A 86 -3.71 3.58 0.88
CA GLY A 86 -3.49 3.41 2.31
C GLY A 86 -2.86 4.59 3.04
N ASN A 87 -2.18 5.48 2.32
CA ASN A 87 -1.52 6.63 2.95
C ASN A 87 -2.41 7.87 3.04
N THR A 88 -3.61 7.87 2.45
CA THR A 88 -4.49 9.04 2.40
C THR A 88 -5.77 8.87 3.20
N LEU A 89 -6.10 7.64 3.60
CA LEU A 89 -7.34 7.34 4.30
C LEU A 89 -7.14 7.24 5.80
N LYS A 90 -8.22 7.47 6.54
CA LYS A 90 -8.21 7.30 8.00
C LYS A 90 -8.03 5.82 8.34
N LEU A 91 -7.34 5.56 9.45
CA LEU A 91 -7.03 4.20 9.88
C LEU A 91 -8.29 3.36 10.10
N ASP A 92 -9.35 3.95 10.66
CA ASP A 92 -10.62 3.23 10.89
C ASP A 92 -11.25 2.75 9.59
N ILE A 93 -11.19 3.57 8.54
CA ILE A 93 -11.69 3.20 7.21
C ILE A 93 -10.87 2.06 6.64
N MET A 94 -9.55 2.12 6.81
CA MET A 94 -8.64 1.08 6.35
C MET A 94 -8.85 -0.24 7.09
N LYS A 95 -9.11 -0.20 8.39
CA LYS A 95 -9.43 -1.39 9.18
C LYS A 95 -10.72 -2.05 8.68
N GLN A 96 -11.74 -1.26 8.34
CA GLN A 96 -12.98 -1.79 7.76
C GLN A 96 -12.72 -2.51 6.44
N GLU A 97 -11.85 -1.96 5.61
CA GLU A 97 -11.49 -2.62 4.34
C GLU A 97 -10.68 -3.89 4.59
N VAL A 98 -9.73 -3.85 5.53
CA VAL A 98 -8.90 -5.01 5.90
C VAL A 98 -9.74 -6.14 6.50
N ASP A 99 -10.86 -5.83 7.16
CA ASP A 99 -11.79 -6.85 7.66
C ASP A 99 -12.35 -7.74 6.54
N LYS A 100 -12.38 -7.24 5.32
CA LYS A 100 -12.80 -8.00 4.12
C LYS A 100 -11.70 -8.87 3.54
N CYS A 101 -10.49 -8.82 4.11
CA CYS A 101 -9.30 -9.48 3.60
C CYS A 101 -8.81 -10.58 4.53
N ILE A 102 -8.00 -11.48 3.97
CA ILE A 102 -7.12 -12.34 4.75
C ILE A 102 -5.70 -11.79 4.63
N LEU A 103 -4.89 -12.00 5.65
CA LEU A 103 -3.47 -11.65 5.63
C LEU A 103 -2.69 -12.86 5.15
N VAL A 104 -1.93 -12.70 4.07
CA VAL A 104 -1.16 -13.77 3.45
C VAL A 104 0.23 -13.28 3.08
N CYS A 105 1.20 -14.19 3.02
CA CYS A 105 2.52 -13.83 2.50
C CYS A 105 2.48 -13.75 0.97
N SER A 106 3.52 -13.15 0.39
CA SER A 106 3.61 -12.96 -1.07
C SER A 106 3.47 -14.28 -1.84
N ASN A 107 4.04 -15.36 -1.35
CA ASN A 107 3.95 -16.66 -2.00
C ASN A 107 2.52 -17.21 -1.97
N CYS A 108 1.89 -17.20 -0.80
CA CYS A 108 0.49 -17.65 -0.67
C CYS A 108 -0.46 -16.80 -1.49
N HIS A 109 -0.22 -15.48 -1.54
CA HIS A 109 -1.03 -14.56 -2.33
C HIS A 109 -0.97 -14.90 -3.83
N LYS A 110 0.24 -15.17 -4.34
CA LYS A 110 0.43 -15.58 -5.72
C LYS A 110 -0.21 -16.93 -6.02
N GLU A 111 -0.10 -17.87 -5.09
CA GLU A 111 -0.73 -19.18 -5.22
C GLU A 111 -2.24 -19.09 -5.32
N ILE A 112 -2.87 -18.23 -4.48
CA ILE A 112 -4.31 -18.00 -4.53
C ILE A 112 -4.71 -17.48 -5.92
N HIS A 113 -4.06 -16.44 -6.40
CA HIS A 113 -4.37 -15.84 -7.70
C HIS A 113 -4.14 -16.82 -8.86
N HIS A 114 -3.09 -17.62 -8.78
CA HIS A 114 -2.81 -18.64 -9.79
C HIS A 114 -3.94 -19.68 -9.84
N THR A 115 -4.36 -20.18 -8.70
CA THR A 115 -5.43 -21.17 -8.58
C THR A 115 -6.76 -20.62 -9.08
N GLU A 116 -7.11 -19.40 -8.68
CA GLU A 116 -8.33 -18.73 -9.13
C GLU A 116 -8.31 -18.54 -10.65
N GLY A 117 -7.20 -18.07 -11.21
CA GLY A 117 -7.02 -17.89 -12.64
C GLY A 117 -7.14 -19.19 -13.40
N TYR A 118 -6.57 -20.27 -12.89
CA TYR A 118 -6.64 -21.60 -13.50
C TYR A 118 -8.08 -22.11 -13.52
N LEU A 119 -8.81 -21.98 -12.42
CA LEU A 119 -10.20 -22.41 -12.34
C LEU A 119 -11.09 -21.59 -13.27
N HIS A 120 -10.85 -20.28 -13.36
CA HIS A 120 -11.57 -19.41 -14.26
C HIS A 120 -11.39 -19.83 -15.73
N ASN A 121 -10.15 -20.10 -16.11
CA ASN A 121 -9.83 -20.54 -17.47
C ASN A 121 -10.51 -21.88 -17.80
N LYS A 122 -10.57 -22.79 -16.86
CA LYS A 122 -11.31 -24.06 -17.05
C LYS A 122 -12.81 -23.81 -17.26
N ASN A 123 -13.38 -22.92 -16.49
CA ASN A 123 -14.81 -22.61 -16.58
C ASN A 123 -15.18 -21.93 -17.89
N THR A 124 -14.23 -21.23 -18.51
CA THR A 124 -14.44 -20.59 -19.81
C THR A 124 -14.14 -21.52 -20.99
N GLY A 125 -13.75 -22.77 -20.72
CA GLY A 125 -13.42 -23.74 -21.76
C GLY A 125 -12.09 -23.52 -22.44
N VAL A 126 -11.27 -22.64 -21.91
CA VAL A 126 -9.91 -22.40 -22.43
C VAL A 126 -8.99 -23.50 -21.92
N ALA A 127 -8.42 -24.28 -22.85
CA ALA A 127 -7.43 -25.29 -22.53
C ALA A 127 -6.08 -24.63 -22.25
N GLU A 128 -5.32 -25.18 -21.35
CA GLU A 128 -3.94 -24.75 -21.12
C GLU A 128 -3.07 -25.04 -22.32
#